data_915370e7bed30a6952cff9208f19cb21
#
_entry.id   915370e7bed30a6952cff9208f19cb21
#
_cell.length_a   1.000
_cell.length_b   1.000
_cell.length_c   1.000
_cell.angle_alpha   90.00
_cell.angle_beta   90.00
_cell.angle_gamma   90.00
#
_symmetry.space_group_name_H-M   'P 1'
#
loop_
_entity.id
_entity.type
_entity.pdbx_description
1 polymer ?
#
loop_
_entity_poly.entity_id
_entity_poly.type
_entity_poly.pdbx_seq_one_letter_code
_entity_poly.pdbx_strand_id
1 'polypeptide(L)'
;MKSSTPPRRSYSLDRRARTAQDTRTRILDAGQALFGQNGIDRTTIADIARKAEVGPSTIYATYGSKEGILRGLMERAMFGSGFQSAQAVLIDVTDPVKLIELTPRIARAIYEGESGDLGLLRRSSGFSPALKKMEQEFEDIRFAVQEPRLKALFDAGLNRRDLTFEEARSILWMYTSRDIWRMLVQDAGWTPDRYEAWLSRTLLDALVQDPPVS
;
A
#
# COMPACT_ATOMS: atom_id res chain seq x y z
N MET A 1 -22.80 -7.95 46.95
CA MET A 1 -21.74 -7.71 45.93
C MET A 1 -21.62 -9.00 45.09
N LYS A 2 -22.13 -8.99 43.87
CA LYS A 2 -21.97 -10.12 42.91
C LYS A 2 -20.74 -9.86 42.06
N SER A 3 -19.70 -10.66 42.26
CA SER A 3 -18.48 -10.67 41.42
C SER A 3 -18.84 -11.27 40.03
N SER A 4 -18.84 -10.46 39.00
CA SER A 4 -18.98 -10.91 37.62
C SER A 4 -17.60 -11.25 37.05
N THR A 5 -17.25 -12.53 37.08
CA THR A 5 -16.07 -13.06 36.37
C THR A 5 -16.33 -12.96 34.86
N PRO A 6 -15.46 -12.33 34.06
CA PRO A 6 -15.67 -12.28 32.60
C PRO A 6 -15.55 -13.67 31.97
N PRO A 7 -16.29 -13.98 30.88
CA PRO A 7 -16.39 -15.32 30.33
C PRO A 7 -15.04 -15.78 29.74
N ARG A 8 -14.56 -16.93 30.18
CA ARG A 8 -13.34 -17.64 29.76
C ARG A 8 -13.19 -17.81 28.22
N ARG A 9 -14.28 -17.69 27.46
CA ARG A 9 -14.34 -17.90 26.01
C ARG A 9 -13.72 -16.75 25.19
N SER A 10 -13.85 -15.50 25.60
CA SER A 10 -13.30 -14.35 24.89
C SER A 10 -11.75 -14.30 24.98
N TYR A 11 -11.18 -14.57 26.14
CA TYR A 11 -9.73 -14.60 26.36
C TYR A 11 -9.00 -15.66 25.51
N SER A 12 -9.61 -16.81 25.29
CA SER A 12 -9.03 -17.89 24.46
C SER A 12 -9.07 -17.57 22.95
N LEU A 13 -10.10 -16.86 22.50
CA LEU A 13 -10.23 -16.42 21.10
C LEU A 13 -9.21 -15.31 20.79
N ASP A 14 -9.08 -14.34 21.67
CA ASP A 14 -8.10 -13.24 21.52
C ASP A 14 -6.66 -13.76 21.48
N ARG A 15 -6.33 -14.73 22.33
CA ARG A 15 -5.01 -15.36 22.34
C ARG A 15 -4.74 -16.14 21.05
N ARG A 16 -5.71 -16.88 20.54
CA ARG A 16 -5.59 -17.61 19.27
C ARG A 16 -5.44 -16.65 18.08
N ALA A 17 -6.21 -15.55 18.06
CA ALA A 17 -6.12 -14.55 17.03
C ALA A 17 -4.73 -13.85 17.02
N ARG A 18 -4.19 -13.51 18.19
CA ARG A 18 -2.81 -12.96 18.32
C ARG A 18 -1.76 -13.94 17.83
N THR A 19 -1.83 -15.21 18.26
CA THR A 19 -0.89 -16.25 17.82
C THR A 19 -0.95 -16.48 16.30
N ALA A 20 -2.16 -16.44 15.71
CA ALA A 20 -2.32 -16.54 14.26
C ALA A 20 -1.74 -15.32 13.53
N GLN A 21 -1.93 -14.11 14.07
CA GLN A 21 -1.35 -12.88 13.51
C GLN A 21 0.18 -12.89 13.60
N ASP A 22 0.76 -13.29 14.74
CA ASP A 22 2.19 -13.42 14.92
C ASP A 22 2.78 -14.44 13.93
N THR A 23 2.09 -15.56 13.72
CA THR A 23 2.49 -16.56 12.74
C THR A 23 2.47 -16.01 11.31
N ARG A 24 1.42 -15.26 10.94
CA ARG A 24 1.34 -14.59 9.63
C ARG A 24 2.49 -13.62 9.42
N THR A 25 2.79 -12.80 10.41
CA THR A 25 3.90 -11.82 10.37
C THR A 25 5.22 -12.52 10.16
N ARG A 26 5.54 -13.58 10.94
CA ARG A 26 6.79 -14.35 10.79
C ARG A 26 6.94 -14.97 9.40
N ILE A 27 5.86 -15.51 8.83
CA ILE A 27 5.89 -16.07 7.46
C ILE A 27 6.18 -14.98 6.44
N LEU A 28 5.53 -13.81 6.55
CA LEU A 28 5.78 -12.69 5.64
C LEU A 28 7.21 -12.16 5.76
N ASP A 29 7.74 -11.99 6.97
CA ASP A 29 9.11 -11.50 7.19
C ASP A 29 10.15 -12.49 6.65
N ALA A 30 9.94 -13.79 6.86
CA ALA A 30 10.79 -14.84 6.30
C ALA A 30 10.72 -14.87 4.76
N GLY A 31 9.52 -14.77 4.21
CA GLY A 31 9.28 -14.68 2.77
C GLY A 31 9.96 -13.47 2.14
N GLN A 32 9.77 -12.30 2.73
CA GLN A 32 10.39 -11.05 2.28
C GLN A 32 11.91 -11.16 2.22
N ALA A 33 12.54 -11.61 3.31
CA ALA A 33 13.98 -11.75 3.39
C ALA A 33 14.54 -12.76 2.37
N LEU A 34 13.89 -13.92 2.20
CA LEU A 34 14.36 -14.96 1.28
C LEU A 34 14.09 -14.59 -0.18
N PHE A 35 12.97 -13.97 -0.49
CA PHE A 35 12.67 -13.48 -1.83
C PHE A 35 13.67 -12.40 -2.25
N GLY A 36 14.02 -11.48 -1.34
CA GLY A 36 15.02 -10.45 -1.60
C GLY A 36 16.42 -11.02 -1.86
N GLN A 37 16.83 -12.03 -1.08
CA GLN A 37 18.15 -12.64 -1.20
C GLN A 37 18.29 -13.57 -2.42
N ASN A 38 17.29 -14.40 -2.68
CA ASN A 38 17.39 -15.52 -3.62
C ASN A 38 16.51 -15.38 -4.86
N GLY A 39 15.56 -14.44 -4.86
CA GLY A 39 14.45 -14.37 -5.80
C GLY A 39 13.34 -15.38 -5.45
N ILE A 40 12.15 -15.17 -6.05
CA ILE A 40 10.98 -16.04 -5.81
C ILE A 40 11.25 -17.47 -6.29
N ASP A 41 11.82 -17.62 -7.48
CA ASP A 41 11.98 -18.93 -8.13
C ASP A 41 12.87 -19.88 -7.33
N ARG A 42 13.96 -19.36 -6.76
CA ARG A 42 14.92 -20.14 -5.98
C ARG A 42 14.52 -20.36 -4.52
N THR A 43 13.52 -19.65 -4.02
CA THR A 43 13.02 -19.79 -2.66
C THR A 43 11.97 -20.89 -2.59
N THR A 44 12.09 -21.83 -1.66
CA THR A 44 11.10 -22.88 -1.45
C THR A 44 10.21 -22.60 -0.24
N ILE A 45 9.02 -23.19 -0.21
CA ILE A 45 8.15 -23.16 0.99
C ILE A 45 8.86 -23.77 2.22
N ALA A 46 9.71 -24.79 2.02
CA ALA A 46 10.48 -25.39 3.10
C ALA A 46 11.50 -24.41 3.70
N ASP A 47 12.15 -23.58 2.88
CA ASP A 47 13.08 -22.56 3.36
C ASP A 47 12.36 -21.48 4.16
N ILE A 48 11.21 -21.02 3.66
CA ILE A 48 10.37 -20.03 4.36
C ILE A 48 9.87 -20.62 5.70
N ALA A 49 9.40 -21.87 5.71
CA ALA A 49 8.91 -22.54 6.90
C ALA A 49 10.00 -22.65 7.98
N ARG A 50 11.21 -23.05 7.58
CA ARG A 50 12.38 -23.13 8.47
C ARG A 50 12.74 -21.77 9.05
N LYS A 51 12.80 -20.72 8.21
CA LYS A 51 13.14 -19.34 8.65
C LYS A 51 12.04 -18.72 9.52
N ALA A 52 10.77 -19.02 9.25
CA ALA A 52 9.62 -18.55 10.03
C ALA A 52 9.35 -19.41 11.29
N GLU A 53 10.09 -20.49 11.51
CA GLU A 53 9.89 -21.45 12.62
C GLU A 53 8.44 -22.00 12.65
N VAL A 54 7.93 -22.41 11.49
CA VAL A 54 6.59 -23.01 11.35
C VAL A 54 6.67 -24.27 10.50
N GLY A 55 5.63 -25.11 10.56
CA GLY A 55 5.51 -26.23 9.64
C GLY A 55 5.15 -25.78 8.21
N PRO A 56 5.62 -26.47 7.15
CA PRO A 56 5.20 -26.17 5.77
C PRO A 56 3.68 -26.19 5.59
N SER A 57 2.96 -27.11 6.28
CA SER A 57 1.51 -27.18 6.27
C SER A 57 0.83 -25.91 6.77
N THR A 58 1.45 -25.21 7.74
CA THR A 58 0.96 -23.91 8.23
C THR A 58 1.03 -22.86 7.15
N ILE A 59 2.11 -22.84 6.34
CA ILE A 59 2.24 -21.90 5.22
C ILE A 59 1.16 -22.18 4.16
N TYR A 60 0.99 -23.45 3.78
CA TYR A 60 -0.07 -23.83 2.82
C TYR A 60 -1.46 -23.48 3.32
N ALA A 61 -1.75 -23.69 4.60
CA ALA A 61 -3.06 -23.33 5.19
C ALA A 61 -3.28 -21.81 5.24
N THR A 62 -2.21 -21.02 5.36
CA THR A 62 -2.30 -19.56 5.55
C THR A 62 -2.26 -18.80 4.23
N TYR A 63 -1.39 -19.19 3.29
CA TYR A 63 -1.09 -18.46 2.06
C TYR A 63 -1.26 -19.28 0.78
N GLY A 64 -1.42 -20.60 0.88
CA GLY A 64 -1.61 -21.49 -0.27
C GLY A 64 -0.37 -21.75 -1.10
N SER A 65 0.43 -20.72 -1.41
CA SER A 65 1.60 -20.80 -2.29
C SER A 65 2.62 -19.70 -2.02
N LYS A 66 3.75 -19.70 -2.75
CA LYS A 66 4.73 -18.58 -2.73
C LYS A 66 4.10 -17.27 -3.24
N GLU A 67 3.28 -17.36 -4.26
CA GLU A 67 2.54 -16.24 -4.83
C GLU A 67 1.55 -15.67 -3.80
N GLY A 68 0.94 -16.52 -2.97
CA GLY A 68 0.08 -16.10 -1.86
C GLY A 68 0.86 -15.35 -0.78
N ILE A 69 2.09 -15.76 -0.46
CA ILE A 69 2.98 -15.01 0.45
C ILE A 69 3.33 -13.65 -0.17
N LEU A 70 3.66 -13.61 -1.46
CA LEU A 70 3.97 -12.35 -2.14
C LEU A 70 2.75 -11.41 -2.15
N ARG A 71 1.55 -11.93 -2.39
CA ARG A 71 0.30 -11.14 -2.27
C ARG A 71 0.18 -10.56 -0.86
N GLY A 72 0.39 -11.34 0.17
CA GLY A 72 0.37 -10.87 1.56
C GLY A 72 1.41 -9.80 1.86
N LEU A 73 2.59 -9.85 1.23
CA LEU A 73 3.62 -8.81 1.33
C LEU A 73 3.16 -7.51 0.66
N MET A 74 2.55 -7.61 -0.52
CA MET A 74 2.00 -6.46 -1.23
C MET A 74 0.84 -5.82 -0.46
N GLU A 75 -0.07 -6.64 0.07
CA GLU A 75 -1.17 -6.16 0.93
C GLU A 75 -0.65 -5.46 2.19
N ARG A 76 0.40 -6.02 2.83
CA ARG A 76 1.04 -5.42 3.99
C ARG A 76 1.68 -4.05 3.66
N ALA A 77 2.29 -3.91 2.49
CA ALA A 77 2.85 -2.64 2.04
C ALA A 77 1.75 -1.62 1.76
N MET A 78 0.69 -2.02 1.05
CA MET A 78 -0.40 -1.13 0.65
C MET A 78 -1.34 -0.75 1.80
N PHE A 79 -1.58 -1.66 2.76
CA PHE A 79 -2.60 -1.51 3.81
C PHE A 79 -2.05 -1.69 5.22
N GLY A 80 -0.72 -1.73 5.38
CA GLY A 80 -0.04 -1.88 6.66
C GLY A 80 -0.14 -0.62 7.54
N SER A 81 0.55 -0.65 8.69
CA SER A 81 0.49 0.41 9.69
C SER A 81 0.88 1.80 9.15
N GLY A 82 1.85 1.88 8.23
CA GLY A 82 2.23 3.14 7.59
C GLY A 82 1.09 3.76 6.78
N PHE A 83 0.43 2.95 5.94
CA PHE A 83 -0.74 3.37 5.19
C PHE A 83 -1.90 3.77 6.11
N GLN A 84 -2.19 2.95 7.15
CA GLN A 84 -3.26 3.26 8.11
C GLN A 84 -3.01 4.58 8.83
N SER A 85 -1.76 4.84 9.26
CA SER A 85 -1.37 6.11 9.89
C SER A 85 -1.49 7.29 8.93
N ALA A 86 -1.12 7.10 7.66
CA ALA A 86 -1.28 8.14 6.63
C ALA A 86 -2.75 8.41 6.31
N GLN A 87 -3.59 7.37 6.26
CA GLN A 87 -5.03 7.50 6.08
C GLN A 87 -5.73 8.17 7.27
N ALA A 88 -5.30 7.90 8.50
CA ALA A 88 -5.88 8.50 9.70
C ALA A 88 -5.85 10.02 9.67
N VAL A 89 -4.84 10.62 9.02
CA VAL A 89 -4.75 12.08 8.83
C VAL A 89 -5.87 12.65 7.95
N LEU A 90 -6.51 11.81 7.13
CA LEU A 90 -7.59 12.24 6.22
C LEU A 90 -8.99 12.06 6.80
N ILE A 91 -9.16 11.35 7.92
CA ILE A 91 -10.48 10.96 8.44
C ILE A 91 -11.38 12.18 8.67
N ASP A 92 -10.82 13.27 9.21
CA ASP A 92 -11.56 14.48 9.56
C ASP A 92 -11.39 15.62 8.51
N VAL A 93 -10.73 15.33 7.40
CA VAL A 93 -10.50 16.34 6.34
C VAL A 93 -11.70 16.38 5.42
N THR A 94 -12.46 17.47 5.49
CA THR A 94 -13.62 17.74 4.65
C THR A 94 -13.31 18.70 3.49
N ASP A 95 -12.20 19.41 3.54
CA ASP A 95 -11.75 20.31 2.47
C ASP A 95 -11.24 19.50 1.27
N PRO A 96 -11.89 19.60 0.08
CA PRO A 96 -11.50 18.85 -1.10
C PRO A 96 -10.07 19.17 -1.60
N VAL A 97 -9.63 20.42 -1.48
CA VAL A 97 -8.28 20.84 -1.88
C VAL A 97 -7.25 20.19 -0.95
N LYS A 98 -7.53 20.18 0.34
CA LYS A 98 -6.67 19.54 1.34
C LYS A 98 -6.58 18.02 1.15
N LEU A 99 -7.63 17.36 0.69
CA LEU A 99 -7.62 15.94 0.33
C LEU A 99 -6.65 15.66 -0.82
N ILE A 100 -6.59 16.53 -1.82
CA ILE A 100 -5.61 16.42 -2.91
C ILE A 100 -4.19 16.69 -2.40
N GLU A 101 -4.00 17.76 -1.64
CA GLU A 101 -2.71 18.16 -1.05
C GLU A 101 -2.06 17.04 -0.21
N LEU A 102 -2.88 16.28 0.54
CA LEU A 102 -2.41 15.22 1.44
C LEU A 102 -2.28 13.84 0.76
N THR A 103 -2.75 13.69 -0.47
CA THR A 103 -2.66 12.41 -1.21
C THR A 103 -1.23 11.88 -1.35
N PRO A 104 -0.19 12.70 -1.60
CA PRO A 104 1.19 12.25 -1.68
C PRO A 104 1.72 11.55 -0.43
N ARG A 105 1.23 11.93 0.75
CA ARG A 105 1.58 11.29 2.02
C ARG A 105 1.18 9.82 2.06
N ILE A 106 0.03 9.48 1.45
CA ILE A 106 -0.43 8.09 1.33
C ILE A 106 0.45 7.32 0.35
N ALA A 107 0.73 7.89 -0.82
CA ALA A 107 1.61 7.28 -1.81
C ALA A 107 3.00 7.00 -1.21
N ARG A 108 3.59 7.97 -0.52
CA ARG A 108 4.84 7.82 0.23
C ARG A 108 4.77 6.67 1.24
N ALA A 109 3.74 6.64 2.10
CA ALA A 109 3.61 5.62 3.13
C ALA A 109 3.53 4.20 2.56
N ILE A 110 2.86 4.03 1.40
CA ILE A 110 2.81 2.75 0.68
C ILE A 110 4.22 2.37 0.20
N TYR A 111 4.94 3.29 -0.47
CA TYR A 111 6.21 2.99 -1.12
C TYR A 111 7.38 2.90 -0.14
N GLU A 112 7.38 3.63 0.96
CA GLU A 112 8.32 3.44 2.08
C GLU A 112 8.10 2.10 2.79
N GLY A 113 6.84 1.64 2.89
CA GLY A 113 6.49 0.33 3.42
C GLY A 113 6.93 -0.85 2.52
N GLU A 114 7.20 -0.58 1.25
CA GLU A 114 7.78 -1.54 0.33
C GLU A 114 9.30 -1.55 0.52
N SER A 115 9.83 -2.65 1.06
CA SER A 115 11.30 -2.82 1.07
C SER A 115 11.85 -2.83 -0.36
N GLY A 116 13.12 -2.40 -0.52
CA GLY A 116 13.83 -2.45 -1.80
C GLY A 116 13.79 -3.83 -2.46
N ASP A 117 13.71 -4.88 -1.65
CA ASP A 117 13.59 -6.28 -2.09
C ASP A 117 12.26 -6.57 -2.80
N LEU A 118 11.14 -6.03 -2.32
CA LEU A 118 9.84 -6.11 -3.01
C LEU A 118 9.85 -5.36 -4.35
N GLY A 119 10.52 -4.22 -4.42
CA GLY A 119 10.70 -3.47 -5.66
C GLY A 119 11.53 -4.24 -6.70
N LEU A 120 12.56 -4.98 -6.26
CA LEU A 120 13.35 -5.87 -7.12
C LEU A 120 12.51 -7.05 -7.63
N LEU A 121 11.69 -7.66 -6.76
CA LEU A 121 10.80 -8.76 -7.14
C LEU A 121 9.76 -8.35 -8.17
N ARG A 122 9.20 -7.15 -8.04
CA ARG A 122 8.24 -6.62 -9.02
C ARG A 122 8.89 -6.33 -10.37
N ARG A 123 10.14 -5.87 -10.39
CA ARG A 123 10.89 -5.72 -11.66
C ARG A 123 11.11 -7.07 -12.36
N SER A 124 11.17 -8.15 -11.59
CA SER A 124 11.25 -9.52 -12.12
C SER A 124 9.88 -10.09 -12.53
N SER A 125 8.78 -9.44 -12.18
CA SER A 125 7.40 -9.89 -12.41
C SER A 125 7.00 -9.91 -13.90
N GLY A 126 7.72 -9.16 -14.74
CA GLY A 126 7.52 -9.21 -16.20
C GLY A 126 7.62 -10.61 -16.82
N PHE A 127 8.16 -11.58 -16.08
CA PHE A 127 8.30 -12.97 -16.49
C PHE A 127 7.21 -13.90 -15.93
N SER A 128 6.36 -13.44 -14.98
CA SER A 128 5.29 -14.25 -14.37
C SER A 128 3.90 -13.65 -14.65
N PRO A 129 3.05 -14.35 -15.44
CA PRO A 129 1.69 -13.90 -15.69
C PRO A 129 0.85 -13.71 -14.42
N ALA A 130 1.08 -14.55 -13.38
CA ALA A 130 0.39 -14.45 -12.11
C ALA A 130 0.77 -13.17 -11.35
N LEU A 131 2.04 -12.79 -11.35
CA LEU A 131 2.51 -11.54 -10.73
C LEU A 131 1.99 -10.31 -11.47
N LYS A 132 2.02 -10.35 -12.80
CA LYS A 132 1.48 -9.26 -13.62
C LYS A 132 -0.02 -9.03 -13.36
N LYS A 133 -0.80 -10.12 -13.25
CA LYS A 133 -2.22 -10.03 -12.90
C LYS A 133 -2.41 -9.42 -11.50
N MET A 134 -1.61 -9.84 -10.53
CA MET A 134 -1.65 -9.30 -9.17
C MET A 134 -1.32 -7.81 -9.15
N GLU A 135 -0.29 -7.37 -9.87
CA GLU A 135 0.06 -5.96 -9.99
C GLU A 135 -1.10 -5.14 -10.57
N GLN A 136 -1.74 -5.67 -11.64
CA GLN A 136 -2.90 -5.00 -12.21
C GLN A 136 -4.06 -4.88 -11.21
N GLU A 137 -4.38 -5.93 -10.46
CA GLU A 137 -5.41 -5.88 -9.41
C GLU A 137 -5.12 -4.79 -8.36
N PHE A 138 -3.86 -4.61 -7.96
CA PHE A 138 -3.47 -3.56 -7.02
C PHE A 138 -3.54 -2.16 -7.63
N GLU A 139 -3.19 -2.01 -8.91
CA GLU A 139 -3.36 -0.73 -9.62
C GLU A 139 -4.83 -0.35 -9.78
N ASP A 140 -5.70 -1.32 -10.08
CA ASP A 140 -7.14 -1.12 -10.16
C ASP A 140 -7.73 -0.66 -8.80
N ILE A 141 -7.29 -1.28 -7.70
CA ILE A 141 -7.66 -0.86 -6.34
C ILE A 141 -7.18 0.57 -6.07
N ARG A 142 -5.92 0.89 -6.42
CA ARG A 142 -5.35 2.23 -6.22
C ARG A 142 -6.13 3.28 -7.00
N PHE A 143 -6.49 2.98 -8.26
CA PHE A 143 -7.31 3.85 -9.10
C PHE A 143 -8.70 4.09 -8.50
N ALA A 144 -9.33 3.05 -7.97
CA ALA A 144 -10.66 3.13 -7.38
C ALA A 144 -10.67 3.92 -6.05
N VAL A 145 -9.69 3.70 -5.15
CA VAL A 145 -9.67 4.37 -3.84
C VAL A 145 -9.31 5.87 -3.91
N GLN A 146 -8.82 6.35 -5.06
CA GLN A 146 -8.54 7.77 -5.29
C GLN A 146 -9.78 8.55 -5.75
N GLU A 147 -10.77 7.88 -6.34
CA GLU A 147 -11.96 8.51 -6.92
C GLU A 147 -12.73 9.42 -5.96
N PRO A 148 -13.02 9.05 -4.71
CA PRO A 148 -13.80 9.90 -3.80
C PRO A 148 -13.19 11.29 -3.57
N ARG A 149 -11.85 11.40 -3.59
CA ARG A 149 -11.15 12.69 -3.39
C ARG A 149 -11.36 13.62 -4.56
N LEU A 150 -11.26 13.09 -5.78
CA LEU A 150 -11.55 13.86 -7.00
C LEU A 150 -13.01 14.19 -7.11
N LYS A 151 -13.89 13.24 -6.76
CA LYS A 151 -15.33 13.50 -6.74
C LYS A 151 -15.65 14.67 -5.82
N ALA A 152 -15.09 14.71 -4.62
CA ALA A 152 -15.28 15.84 -3.70
C ALA A 152 -14.79 17.18 -4.31
N LEU A 153 -13.65 17.18 -5.02
CA LEU A 153 -13.09 18.35 -5.68
C LEU A 153 -14.03 18.86 -6.79
N PHE A 154 -14.55 17.95 -7.62
CA PHE A 154 -15.46 18.28 -8.73
C PHE A 154 -16.85 18.71 -8.23
N ASP A 155 -17.40 18.02 -7.25
CA ASP A 155 -18.69 18.37 -6.62
C ASP A 155 -18.66 19.78 -6.00
N ALA A 156 -17.48 20.21 -5.50
CA ALA A 156 -17.27 21.56 -4.97
C ALA A 156 -16.98 22.62 -6.06
N GLY A 157 -16.80 22.22 -7.31
CA GLY A 157 -16.45 23.13 -8.42
C GLY A 157 -15.07 23.77 -8.30
N LEU A 158 -14.13 23.11 -7.57
CA LEU A 158 -12.78 23.59 -7.30
C LEU A 158 -11.72 22.95 -8.22
N ASN A 159 -12.15 22.08 -9.14
CA ASN A 159 -11.26 21.48 -10.15
C ASN A 159 -10.91 22.50 -11.25
N ARG A 160 -9.77 22.29 -11.87
CA ARG A 160 -9.42 23.03 -13.11
C ARG A 160 -10.53 22.84 -14.15
N ARG A 161 -11.00 23.95 -14.75
CA ARG A 161 -12.14 23.97 -15.67
C ARG A 161 -11.88 23.34 -17.02
N ASP A 162 -10.62 23.23 -17.41
CA ASP A 162 -10.15 22.62 -18.67
C ASP A 162 -9.97 21.10 -18.57
N LEU A 163 -10.26 20.49 -17.41
CA LEU A 163 -10.15 19.05 -17.19
C LEU A 163 -11.51 18.38 -17.05
N THR A 164 -11.67 17.27 -17.75
CA THR A 164 -12.72 16.30 -17.46
C THR A 164 -12.39 15.49 -16.21
N PHE A 165 -13.39 14.89 -15.60
CA PHE A 165 -13.22 14.03 -14.43
C PHE A 165 -12.27 12.85 -14.73
N GLU A 166 -12.37 12.23 -15.90
CA GLU A 166 -11.54 11.09 -16.30
C GLU A 166 -10.07 11.49 -16.55
N GLU A 167 -9.82 12.68 -17.09
CA GLU A 167 -8.47 13.22 -17.22
C GLU A 167 -7.86 13.50 -15.84
N ALA A 168 -8.61 14.11 -14.93
CA ALA A 168 -8.16 14.35 -13.57
C ALA A 168 -7.85 13.03 -12.82
N ARG A 169 -8.66 11.98 -13.00
CA ARG A 169 -8.39 10.63 -12.47
C ARG A 169 -7.07 10.07 -13.00
N SER A 170 -6.86 10.19 -14.30
CA SER A 170 -5.65 9.70 -14.97
C SER A 170 -4.40 10.46 -14.48
N ILE A 171 -4.49 11.77 -14.30
CA ILE A 171 -3.42 12.63 -13.77
C ILE A 171 -3.06 12.22 -12.34
N LEU A 172 -4.07 12.10 -11.44
CA LEU A 172 -3.84 11.70 -10.05
C LEU A 172 -3.21 10.31 -9.96
N TRP A 173 -3.74 9.35 -10.73
CA TRP A 173 -3.23 7.99 -10.78
C TRP A 173 -1.77 7.92 -11.30
N MET A 174 -1.47 8.65 -12.37
CA MET A 174 -0.13 8.71 -12.97
C MET A 174 0.89 9.30 -12.00
N TYR A 175 0.62 10.49 -11.45
CA TYR A 175 1.58 11.18 -10.56
C TYR A 175 1.83 10.46 -9.24
N THR A 176 0.84 9.75 -8.73
CA THR A 176 0.98 8.93 -7.52
C THR A 176 1.48 7.51 -7.79
N SER A 177 1.99 7.23 -9.01
CA SER A 177 2.45 5.89 -9.38
C SER A 177 3.79 5.54 -8.71
N ARG A 178 4.02 4.22 -8.58
CA ARG A 178 5.30 3.70 -8.12
C ARG A 178 6.45 4.09 -9.03
N ASP A 179 6.23 4.24 -10.34
CA ASP A 179 7.27 4.61 -11.27
C ASP A 179 7.78 6.03 -11.00
N ILE A 180 6.90 6.97 -10.68
CA ILE A 180 7.30 8.33 -10.26
C ILE A 180 8.12 8.28 -8.96
N TRP A 181 7.67 7.49 -7.96
CA TRP A 181 8.45 7.28 -6.73
C TRP A 181 9.84 6.71 -7.04
N ARG A 182 9.90 5.64 -7.83
CA ARG A 182 11.15 4.98 -8.20
C ARG A 182 12.11 5.95 -8.89
N MET A 183 11.64 6.64 -9.93
CA MET A 183 12.46 7.59 -10.69
C MET A 183 13.02 8.71 -9.82
N LEU A 184 12.20 9.29 -8.93
CA LEU A 184 12.62 10.43 -8.13
C LEU A 184 13.39 10.02 -6.88
N VAL A 185 12.90 9.04 -6.11
CA VAL A 185 13.51 8.69 -4.82
C VAL A 185 14.62 7.66 -4.98
N GLN A 186 14.40 6.59 -5.76
CA GLN A 186 15.38 5.51 -5.87
C GLN A 186 16.47 5.82 -6.91
N ASP A 187 16.09 6.33 -8.09
CA ASP A 187 17.03 6.53 -9.19
C ASP A 187 17.69 7.93 -9.14
N ALA A 188 16.92 9.00 -8.83
CA ALA A 188 17.43 10.37 -8.76
C ALA A 188 17.85 10.82 -7.34
N GLY A 189 17.70 9.97 -6.33
CA GLY A 189 18.19 10.20 -4.96
C GLY A 189 17.46 11.30 -4.19
N TRP A 190 16.20 11.59 -4.52
CA TRP A 190 15.42 12.53 -3.73
C TRP A 190 15.08 11.92 -2.35
N THR A 191 15.01 12.80 -1.33
CA THR A 191 14.47 12.38 -0.05
C THR A 191 12.94 12.18 -0.16
N PRO A 192 12.37 11.28 0.64
CA PRO A 192 10.90 11.11 0.72
C PRO A 192 10.16 12.41 1.01
N ASP A 193 10.72 13.30 1.87
CA ASP A 193 10.13 14.59 2.18
C ASP A 193 10.11 15.53 0.96
N ARG A 194 11.19 15.52 0.16
CA ARG A 194 11.24 16.29 -1.08
C ARG A 194 10.22 15.79 -2.11
N TYR A 195 10.09 14.48 -2.23
CA TYR A 195 9.08 13.86 -3.10
C TYR A 195 7.66 14.28 -2.69
N GLU A 196 7.32 14.13 -1.40
CA GLU A 196 5.99 14.47 -0.86
C GLU A 196 5.66 15.95 -1.12
N ALA A 197 6.56 16.86 -0.77
CA ALA A 197 6.36 18.30 -0.96
C ALA A 197 6.25 18.70 -2.44
N TRP A 198 7.05 18.08 -3.32
CA TRP A 198 6.97 18.31 -4.75
C TRP A 198 5.65 17.80 -5.33
N LEU A 199 5.29 16.56 -5.00
CA LEU A 199 4.09 15.93 -5.54
C LEU A 199 2.82 16.65 -5.07
N SER A 200 2.79 17.13 -3.82
CA SER A 200 1.68 17.94 -3.29
C SER A 200 1.45 19.18 -4.15
N ARG A 201 2.49 19.96 -4.41
CA ARG A 201 2.40 21.15 -5.28
C ARG A 201 1.99 20.78 -6.70
N THR A 202 2.61 19.76 -7.28
CA THR A 202 2.31 19.30 -8.64
C THR A 202 0.86 18.89 -8.81
N LEU A 203 0.28 18.19 -7.82
CA LEU A 203 -1.13 17.78 -7.86
C LEU A 203 -2.07 18.98 -7.69
N LEU A 204 -1.75 19.93 -6.83
CA LEU A 204 -2.54 21.16 -6.69
C LEU A 204 -2.53 21.94 -8.01
N ASP A 205 -1.36 22.20 -8.59
CA ASP A 205 -1.20 22.92 -9.86
C ASP A 205 -1.91 22.21 -11.02
N ALA A 206 -1.91 20.88 -11.02
CA ALA A 206 -2.48 20.07 -12.11
C ALA A 206 -4.01 19.91 -12.01
N LEU A 207 -4.58 19.89 -10.80
CA LEU A 207 -5.97 19.46 -10.59
C LEU A 207 -6.89 20.56 -10.03
N VAL A 208 -6.34 21.51 -9.28
CA VAL A 208 -7.12 22.53 -8.56
C VAL A 208 -7.13 23.81 -9.37
N GLN A 209 -8.28 24.47 -9.38
CA GLN A 209 -8.43 25.79 -10.02
C GLN A 209 -7.65 26.84 -9.23
N ASP A 210 -6.89 27.69 -9.94
CA ASP A 210 -6.28 28.86 -9.32
C ASP A 210 -7.38 29.76 -8.67
N PRO A 211 -7.10 30.33 -7.49
CA PRO A 211 -8.00 31.31 -6.93
C PRO A 211 -8.20 32.46 -7.93
N PRO A 212 -9.40 33.03 -8.04
CA PRO A 212 -9.66 34.13 -8.96
C PRO A 212 -8.64 35.24 -8.68
N VAL A 213 -7.96 35.69 -9.72
CA VAL A 213 -7.06 36.85 -9.64
C VAL A 213 -7.90 38.04 -9.26
N SER A 214 -7.66 38.57 -8.07
CA SER A 214 -8.37 39.71 -7.50
C SER A 214 -7.98 41.02 -8.20
#